data_d6035f5af7e5d86d1a10b5ff67196757
#
_entry.id   d6035f5af7e5d86d1a10b5ff67196757
#
_cell.length_a   1.000
_cell.length_b   1.000
_cell.length_c   1.000
_cell.angle_alpha   90.00
_cell.angle_beta   90.00
_cell.angle_gamma   90.00
#
_symmetry.space_group_name_H-M   'P 1'
#
loop_
_entity.id
_entity.type
_entity.pdbx_description
1 polymer ?
#
loop_
_entity_poly.entity_id
_entity_poly.type
_entity_poly.pdbx_seq_one_letter_code
_entity_poly.pdbx_strand_id
1 'polypeptide(L)'
;MKILVMGGTRFIGVSLVKLLVSQGHEVTLFNRGKKPSPVAGLRTITGDRTDAQQLRDKLSGESFEAIFDNNGRELSDTQPLVEIFCDRIQHFVYMSSAGVYLDSDILPYHESDATDPKSRHKGKLDTEAYLQQVRASNGLPYTS
;
A
#
# COMPACT_ATOMS: atom_id res chain seq x y z
N MET A 1 12.83 11.83 -2.46
CA MET A 1 11.41 11.84 -2.02
C MET A 1 11.31 11.29 -0.62
N LYS A 2 10.35 11.77 0.17
CA LYS A 2 9.94 11.15 1.44
C LYS A 2 8.89 10.10 1.17
N ILE A 3 9.18 8.85 1.50
CA ILE A 3 8.34 7.70 1.12
C ILE A 3 7.93 6.91 2.36
N LEU A 4 6.62 6.67 2.49
CA LEU A 4 6.09 5.73 3.47
C LEU A 4 5.93 4.34 2.84
N VAL A 5 6.45 3.30 3.50
CA VAL A 5 6.25 1.91 3.11
C VAL A 5 5.47 1.18 4.21
N MET A 6 4.25 0.77 3.89
CA MET A 6 3.44 -0.07 4.76
C MET A 6 3.96 -1.51 4.70
N GLY A 7 4.53 -1.99 5.80
CA GLY A 7 5.25 -3.27 5.85
C GLY A 7 6.75 -3.10 5.62
N GLY A 8 7.31 -3.69 4.57
CA GLY A 8 8.74 -3.52 4.20
C GLY A 8 9.72 -4.48 4.85
N THR A 9 9.29 -5.34 5.80
CA THR A 9 10.19 -6.23 6.55
C THR A 9 10.12 -7.70 6.11
N ARG A 10 9.37 -8.01 5.06
CA ARG A 10 9.21 -9.36 4.52
C ARG A 10 9.04 -9.36 3.00
N PHE A 11 9.41 -10.46 2.36
CA PHE A 11 9.18 -10.72 0.93
C PHE A 11 9.62 -9.56 0.04
N ILE A 12 8.78 -9.19 -0.92
CA ILE A 12 9.03 -8.11 -1.87
C ILE A 12 9.33 -6.78 -1.18
N GLY A 13 8.73 -6.51 -0.01
CA GLY A 13 8.97 -5.29 0.75
C GLY A 13 10.44 -5.10 1.15
N VAL A 14 11.18 -6.17 1.41
CA VAL A 14 12.62 -6.09 1.72
C VAL A 14 13.41 -5.56 0.53
N SER A 15 13.17 -6.09 -0.67
CA SER A 15 13.84 -5.66 -1.90
C SER A 15 13.44 -4.24 -2.28
N LEU A 16 12.15 -3.90 -2.16
CA LEU A 16 11.65 -2.56 -2.41
C LEU A 16 12.32 -1.52 -1.50
N VAL A 17 12.37 -1.76 -0.19
CA VAL A 17 13.00 -0.84 0.77
C VAL A 17 14.47 -0.63 0.46
N LYS A 18 15.21 -1.72 0.17
CA LYS A 18 16.63 -1.62 -0.20
C LYS A 18 16.83 -0.80 -1.48
N LEU A 19 15.98 -1.02 -2.48
CA LEU A 19 16.03 -0.29 -3.75
C LEU A 19 15.77 1.20 -3.54
N LEU A 20 14.69 1.56 -2.84
CA LEU A 20 14.34 2.96 -2.57
C LEU A 20 15.45 3.70 -1.82
N VAL A 21 16.04 3.06 -0.82
CA VAL A 21 17.18 3.63 -0.08
C VAL A 21 18.40 3.78 -0.96
N SER A 22 18.72 2.79 -1.81
CA SER A 22 19.87 2.87 -2.74
C SER A 22 19.72 3.98 -3.79
N GLN A 23 18.48 4.35 -4.09
CA GLN A 23 18.16 5.48 -4.98
C GLN A 23 18.13 6.84 -4.27
N GLY A 24 18.49 6.89 -2.98
CA GLY A 24 18.59 8.13 -2.21
C GLY A 24 17.26 8.67 -1.68
N HIS A 25 16.21 7.84 -1.61
CA HIS A 25 14.96 8.24 -1.02
C HIS A 25 14.99 8.17 0.52
N GLU A 26 14.29 9.10 1.17
CA GLU A 26 14.04 9.09 2.62
C GLU A 26 12.88 8.14 2.91
N VAL A 27 13.18 6.92 3.33
CA VAL A 27 12.18 5.87 3.54
C VAL A 27 11.80 5.77 5.02
N THR A 28 10.50 5.81 5.30
CA THR A 28 9.92 5.50 6.61
C THR A 28 9.09 4.21 6.51
N LEU A 29 9.28 3.29 7.44
CA LEU A 29 8.48 2.08 7.51
C LEU A 29 7.33 2.27 8.50
N PHE A 30 6.16 1.70 8.18
CA PHE A 30 5.10 1.47 9.14
C PHE A 30 4.88 -0.03 9.32
N ASN A 31 5.12 -0.55 10.52
CA ASN A 31 4.97 -1.98 10.81
C ASN A 31 4.78 -2.23 12.30
N ARG A 32 4.50 -3.49 12.68
CA ARG A 32 4.25 -3.90 14.07
C ARG A 32 5.51 -4.05 14.94
N GLY A 33 6.69 -3.71 14.44
CA GLY A 33 7.95 -3.84 15.20
C GLY A 33 8.45 -5.27 15.43
N LYS A 34 7.78 -6.30 14.89
CA LYS A 34 8.11 -7.72 15.15
C LYS A 34 9.35 -8.22 14.37
N LYS A 35 9.81 -7.49 13.39
CA LYS A 35 10.96 -7.81 12.54
C LYS A 35 11.84 -6.58 12.40
N PRO A 36 13.18 -6.74 12.40
CA PRO A 36 14.08 -5.62 12.16
C PRO A 36 13.89 -5.03 10.77
N SER A 37 14.27 -3.77 10.61
CA SER A 37 14.34 -3.12 9.30
C SER A 37 15.36 -3.84 8.40
N PRO A 38 15.09 -3.98 7.08
CA PRO A 38 16.04 -4.56 6.14
C PRO A 38 17.28 -3.68 5.88
N VAL A 39 17.23 -2.42 6.28
CA VAL A 39 18.32 -1.46 6.22
C VAL A 39 18.46 -0.82 7.59
N ALA A 40 19.68 -0.78 8.11
CA ALA A 40 19.96 -0.18 9.42
C ALA A 40 19.68 1.33 9.42
N GLY A 41 19.19 1.85 10.54
CA GLY A 41 18.95 3.27 10.74
C GLY A 41 17.70 3.84 10.08
N LEU A 42 16.88 3.04 9.38
CA LEU A 42 15.63 3.53 8.83
C LEU A 42 14.63 3.89 9.92
N ARG A 43 13.99 5.04 9.74
CA ARG A 43 12.87 5.44 10.56
C ARG A 43 11.75 4.42 10.48
N THR A 44 11.25 4.01 11.63
CA THR A 44 10.12 3.08 11.72
C THR A 44 9.07 3.65 12.67
N ILE A 45 7.85 3.78 12.18
CA ILE A 45 6.66 4.08 12.97
C ILE A 45 6.02 2.74 13.33
N THR A 46 5.99 2.42 14.61
CA THR A 46 5.43 1.15 15.07
C THR A 46 3.94 1.29 15.35
N GLY A 47 3.14 0.42 14.72
CA GLY A 47 1.69 0.37 14.89
C GLY A 47 1.06 -0.81 14.18
N ASP A 48 -0.22 -1.04 14.45
CA ASP A 48 -1.03 -2.02 13.74
C ASP A 48 -1.85 -1.32 12.65
N ARG A 49 -1.67 -1.74 11.40
CA ARG A 49 -2.39 -1.15 10.27
C ARG A 49 -3.88 -1.48 10.25
N THR A 50 -4.29 -2.55 10.95
CA THR A 50 -5.70 -2.93 11.06
C THR A 50 -6.46 -2.08 12.10
N ASP A 51 -5.75 -1.25 12.84
CA ASP A 51 -6.31 -0.28 13.78
C ASP A 51 -6.31 1.12 13.13
N ALA A 52 -7.46 1.51 12.61
CA ALA A 52 -7.63 2.79 11.92
C ALA A 52 -7.33 4.00 12.84
N GLN A 53 -7.60 3.88 14.14
CA GLN A 53 -7.30 4.97 15.08
C GLN A 53 -5.80 5.13 15.26
N GLN A 54 -5.03 4.03 15.42
CA GLN A 54 -3.58 4.09 15.46
C GLN A 54 -2.97 4.69 14.20
N LEU A 55 -3.53 4.37 13.02
CA LEU A 55 -3.08 4.98 11.77
C LEU A 55 -3.28 6.50 11.80
N ARG A 56 -4.46 6.98 12.19
CA ARG A 56 -4.73 8.42 12.31
C ARG A 56 -3.81 9.09 13.33
N ASP A 57 -3.69 8.54 14.53
CA ASP A 57 -2.89 9.14 15.60
C ASP A 57 -1.40 9.26 15.23
N LYS A 58 -0.88 8.26 14.49
CA LYS A 58 0.54 8.18 14.17
C LYS A 58 0.92 8.84 12.84
N LEU A 59 -0.01 8.97 11.90
CA LEU A 59 0.29 9.38 10.54
C LEU A 59 -0.32 10.74 10.14
N SER A 60 -1.34 11.25 10.85
CA SER A 60 -1.99 12.51 10.47
C SER A 60 -1.05 13.72 10.49
N GLY A 61 -0.08 13.73 11.40
CA GLY A 61 0.96 14.76 11.49
C GLY A 61 2.17 14.56 10.56
N GLU A 62 2.23 13.42 9.86
CA GLU A 62 3.34 13.07 8.98
C GLU A 62 3.13 13.63 7.57
N SER A 63 4.24 13.84 6.86
CA SER A 63 4.24 14.28 5.47
C SER A 63 5.10 13.35 4.63
N PHE A 64 4.49 12.77 3.59
CA PHE A 64 5.14 11.93 2.59
C PHE A 64 4.77 12.40 1.19
N GLU A 65 5.66 12.17 0.24
CA GLU A 65 5.42 12.44 -1.17
C GLU A 65 4.82 11.21 -1.87
N ALA A 66 5.17 10.00 -1.42
CA ALA A 66 4.61 8.77 -1.95
C ALA A 66 4.38 7.73 -0.84
N ILE A 67 3.40 6.86 -1.07
CA ILE A 67 3.08 5.74 -0.18
C ILE A 67 3.10 4.44 -0.98
N PHE A 68 3.81 3.42 -0.47
CA PHE A 68 3.74 2.05 -0.97
C PHE A 68 2.96 1.19 0.02
N ASP A 69 1.75 0.82 -0.35
CA ASP A 69 0.92 -0.10 0.44
C ASP A 69 1.11 -1.55 -0.03
N ASN A 70 2.12 -2.21 0.54
CA ASN A 70 2.51 -3.57 0.15
C ASN A 70 1.68 -4.68 0.80
N ASN A 71 0.96 -4.39 1.87
CA ASN A 71 0.36 -5.42 2.70
C ASN A 71 -1.09 -5.18 3.13
N GLY A 72 -1.79 -4.24 2.50
CA GLY A 72 -3.23 -4.08 2.62
C GLY A 72 -3.95 -5.29 2.03
N ARG A 73 -4.81 -5.94 2.78
CA ARG A 73 -5.57 -7.12 2.33
C ARG A 73 -7.04 -6.80 2.15
N GLU A 74 -7.56 -5.99 3.04
CA GLU A 74 -8.96 -5.57 3.07
C GLU A 74 -9.05 -4.06 2.81
N LEU A 75 -10.20 -3.59 2.35
CA LEU A 75 -10.45 -2.17 2.16
C LEU A 75 -10.19 -1.39 3.46
N SER A 76 -10.62 -1.92 4.59
CA SER A 76 -10.42 -1.32 5.91
C SER A 76 -8.95 -1.10 6.29
N ASP A 77 -8.04 -1.84 5.68
CA ASP A 77 -6.60 -1.67 5.88
C ASP A 77 -6.04 -0.43 5.17
N THR A 78 -6.58 -0.11 3.98
CA THR A 78 -6.04 0.92 3.08
C THR A 78 -6.83 2.22 3.13
N GLN A 79 -8.14 2.15 3.32
CA GLN A 79 -9.01 3.32 3.35
C GLN A 79 -8.53 4.41 4.33
N PRO A 80 -8.12 4.12 5.59
CA PRO A 80 -7.63 5.16 6.50
C PRO A 80 -6.36 5.86 6.00
N LEU A 81 -5.48 5.18 5.25
CA LEU A 81 -4.30 5.79 4.65
C LEU A 81 -4.70 6.80 3.57
N VAL A 82 -5.64 6.40 2.71
CA VAL A 82 -6.16 7.26 1.65
C VAL A 82 -6.85 8.48 2.26
N GLU A 83 -7.70 8.31 3.27
CA GLU A 83 -8.36 9.41 3.97
C GLU A 83 -7.37 10.41 4.60
N ILE A 84 -6.22 9.92 5.10
CA ILE A 84 -5.18 10.78 5.69
C ILE A 84 -4.40 11.56 4.62
N PHE A 85 -4.16 10.96 3.44
CA PHE A 85 -3.14 11.44 2.52
C PHE A 85 -3.63 11.82 1.12
N CYS A 86 -4.88 11.55 0.72
CA CYS A 86 -5.34 11.64 -0.67
C CYS A 86 -5.13 13.00 -1.34
N ASP A 87 -5.13 14.08 -0.58
CA ASP A 87 -5.00 15.46 -1.06
C ASP A 87 -3.57 16.04 -0.93
N ARG A 88 -2.63 15.26 -0.40
CA ARG A 88 -1.29 15.75 -0.05
C ARG A 88 -0.12 14.82 -0.43
N ILE A 89 -0.36 13.84 -1.27
CA ILE A 89 0.68 12.96 -1.82
C ILE A 89 0.76 13.09 -3.34
N GLN A 90 1.94 12.79 -3.88
CA GLN A 90 2.18 12.79 -5.33
C GLN A 90 1.83 11.45 -5.96
N HIS A 91 1.95 10.33 -5.20
CA HIS A 91 1.60 9.01 -5.71
C HIS A 91 1.30 7.99 -4.61
N PHE A 92 0.27 7.18 -4.83
CA PHE A 92 -0.10 6.04 -4.00
C PHE A 92 0.10 4.74 -4.79
N VAL A 93 0.96 3.86 -4.33
CA VAL A 93 1.18 2.55 -4.96
C VAL A 93 0.54 1.48 -4.10
N TYR A 94 -0.45 0.78 -4.65
CA TYR A 94 -1.17 -0.29 -3.98
C TYR A 94 -0.76 -1.65 -4.55
N MET A 95 -0.35 -2.57 -3.70
CA MET A 95 -0.03 -3.94 -4.10
C MET A 95 -1.30 -4.78 -4.15
N SER A 96 -1.84 -4.97 -5.33
CA SER A 96 -2.95 -5.88 -5.56
C SER A 96 -2.49 -7.36 -5.66
N SER A 97 -3.22 -8.21 -6.34
CA SER A 97 -2.92 -9.63 -6.47
C SER A 97 -3.50 -10.19 -7.77
N ALA A 98 -2.73 -10.98 -8.50
CA ALA A 98 -3.27 -11.75 -9.64
C ALA A 98 -4.39 -12.73 -9.25
N GLY A 99 -4.50 -13.07 -7.95
CA GLY A 99 -5.59 -13.90 -7.45
C GLY A 99 -6.96 -13.22 -7.42
N VAL A 100 -7.08 -11.98 -7.92
CA VAL A 100 -8.37 -11.30 -8.11
C VAL A 100 -9.08 -11.70 -9.40
N TYR A 101 -8.35 -12.25 -10.38
CA TYR A 101 -8.92 -12.67 -11.65
C TYR A 101 -9.65 -14.01 -11.56
N LEU A 102 -10.60 -14.22 -12.47
CA LEU A 102 -11.18 -15.54 -12.69
C LEU A 102 -10.11 -16.51 -13.18
N ASP A 103 -10.21 -17.77 -12.78
CA ASP A 103 -9.33 -18.82 -13.31
C ASP A 103 -9.46 -18.92 -14.82
N SER A 104 -8.33 -18.97 -15.52
CA SER A 104 -8.25 -19.03 -16.98
C SER A 104 -7.06 -19.87 -17.42
N ASP A 105 -7.24 -20.64 -18.48
CA ASP A 105 -6.17 -21.35 -19.18
C ASP A 105 -5.34 -20.41 -20.08
N ILE A 106 -5.80 -19.17 -20.26
CA ILE A 106 -5.12 -18.16 -21.07
C ILE A 106 -4.24 -17.30 -20.15
N LEU A 107 -2.93 -17.36 -20.34
CA LEU A 107 -1.94 -16.62 -19.57
C LEU A 107 -1.00 -15.84 -20.50
N PRO A 108 -0.42 -14.74 -20.04
CA PRO A 108 -0.59 -14.11 -18.72
C PRO A 108 -1.92 -13.38 -18.55
N TYR A 109 -2.34 -13.13 -17.31
CA TYR A 109 -3.46 -12.23 -17.03
C TYR A 109 -3.15 -10.79 -17.45
N HIS A 110 -4.17 -10.08 -17.89
CA HIS A 110 -4.12 -8.66 -18.24
C HIS A 110 -5.10 -7.87 -17.35
N GLU A 111 -4.88 -6.56 -17.23
CA GLU A 111 -5.71 -5.68 -16.42
C GLU A 111 -7.18 -5.62 -16.88
N SER A 112 -7.45 -5.98 -18.14
CA SER A 112 -8.80 -6.05 -18.71
C SER A 112 -9.53 -7.38 -18.47
N ASP A 113 -8.83 -8.38 -17.91
CA ASP A 113 -9.43 -9.69 -17.68
C ASP A 113 -10.49 -9.65 -16.58
N ALA A 114 -11.44 -10.58 -16.69
CA ALA A 114 -12.56 -10.66 -15.75
C ALA A 114 -12.08 -11.02 -14.35
N THR A 115 -12.58 -10.31 -13.36
CA THR A 115 -12.27 -10.55 -11.95
C THR A 115 -13.30 -11.46 -11.28
N ASP A 116 -12.88 -12.19 -10.25
CA ASP A 116 -13.75 -13.07 -9.47
C ASP A 116 -14.26 -12.36 -8.20
N PRO A 117 -15.54 -11.99 -8.15
CA PRO A 117 -16.12 -11.35 -6.96
C PRO A 117 -16.22 -12.29 -5.74
N LYS A 118 -15.98 -13.58 -5.92
CA LYS A 118 -15.94 -14.60 -4.86
C LYS A 118 -14.51 -15.00 -4.48
N SER A 119 -13.50 -14.38 -5.10
CA SER A 119 -12.11 -14.64 -4.77
C SER A 119 -11.84 -14.44 -3.27
N ARG A 120 -10.96 -15.27 -2.74
CA ARG A 120 -10.38 -15.04 -1.40
C ARG A 120 -9.63 -13.71 -1.28
N HIS A 121 -9.35 -13.07 -2.41
CA HIS A 121 -8.72 -11.75 -2.51
C HIS A 121 -9.73 -10.62 -2.76
N LYS A 122 -11.03 -10.86 -2.48
CA LYS A 122 -12.09 -9.86 -2.67
C LYS A 122 -11.76 -8.51 -2.01
N GLY A 123 -11.15 -8.49 -0.83
CA GLY A 123 -10.74 -7.26 -0.17
C GLY A 123 -9.77 -6.41 -1.04
N LYS A 124 -8.98 -7.04 -1.90
CA LYS A 124 -8.15 -6.35 -2.89
C LYS A 124 -9.00 -5.68 -3.97
N LEU A 125 -9.99 -6.39 -4.51
CA LEU A 125 -10.93 -5.83 -5.50
C LEU A 125 -11.72 -4.64 -4.93
N ASP A 126 -12.22 -4.79 -3.70
CA ASP A 126 -12.93 -3.71 -3.02
C ASP A 126 -12.04 -2.48 -2.83
N THR A 127 -10.75 -2.70 -2.54
CA THR A 127 -9.76 -1.62 -2.41
C THR A 127 -9.46 -0.96 -3.76
N GLU A 128 -9.29 -1.72 -4.83
CA GLU A 128 -9.08 -1.17 -6.18
C GLU A 128 -10.28 -0.31 -6.63
N ALA A 129 -11.51 -0.82 -6.43
CA ALA A 129 -12.72 -0.06 -6.73
C ALA A 129 -12.80 1.26 -5.94
N TYR A 130 -12.44 1.23 -4.66
CA TYR A 130 -12.37 2.41 -3.81
C TYR A 130 -11.31 3.41 -4.30
N LEU A 131 -10.09 2.95 -4.62
CA LEU A 131 -9.02 3.81 -5.13
C LEU A 131 -9.41 4.47 -6.46
N GLN A 132 -10.08 3.72 -7.33
CA GLN A 132 -10.62 4.24 -8.58
C GLN A 132 -11.68 5.33 -8.35
N GLN A 133 -12.57 5.12 -7.38
CA GLN A 133 -13.58 6.11 -6.98
C GLN A 133 -12.92 7.38 -6.43
N VAL A 134 -11.94 7.26 -5.53
CA VAL A 134 -11.23 8.40 -4.95
C VAL A 134 -10.43 9.15 -6.02
N ARG A 135 -9.82 8.45 -6.97
CA ARG A 135 -9.18 9.09 -8.13
C ARG A 135 -10.17 9.92 -8.93
N ALA A 136 -11.36 9.40 -9.19
CA ALA A 136 -12.38 10.09 -9.96
C ALA A 136 -12.94 11.34 -9.23
N SER A 137 -13.10 11.27 -7.90
CA SER A 137 -13.68 12.34 -7.09
C SER A 137 -12.67 13.38 -6.60
N ASN A 138 -11.47 12.96 -6.21
CA ASN A 138 -10.47 13.80 -5.54
C ASN A 138 -9.14 13.88 -6.30
N GLY A 139 -9.01 13.18 -7.45
CA GLY A 139 -7.79 13.23 -8.24
C GLY A 139 -6.61 12.46 -7.64
N LEU A 140 -6.83 11.51 -6.71
CA LEU A 140 -5.75 10.70 -6.12
C LEU A 140 -4.89 10.06 -7.20
N PRO A 141 -3.59 10.39 -7.29
CA PRO A 141 -2.68 9.73 -8.23
C PRO A 141 -2.28 8.37 -7.63
N TYR A 142 -2.75 7.27 -8.24
CA TYR A 142 -2.42 5.92 -7.78
C TYR A 142 -2.09 4.96 -8.93
N THR A 143 -1.40 3.87 -8.56
CA THR A 143 -1.17 2.65 -9.36
C THR A 143 -1.48 1.43 -8.50
N SER A 144 -2.16 0.45 -9.05
CA SER A 144 -2.42 -0.87 -8.46
C SER A 144 -1.90 -1.98 -9.36
#